data_10940d07f14691ecc7cdf4de10d48adf
#
_entry.id   10940d07f14691ecc7cdf4de10d48adf
#
_cell.length_a   1.000
_cell.length_b   1.000
_cell.length_c   1.000
_cell.angle_alpha   90.00
_cell.angle_beta   90.00
_cell.angle_gamma   90.00
#
_symmetry.space_group_name_H-M   'P 1'
#
loop_
_entity.id
_entity.type
_entity.pdbx_description
1 polymer ?
#
loop_
_entity_poly.entity_id
_entity_poly.type
_entity_poly.pdbx_seq_one_letter_code
_entity_poly.pdbx_strand_id
1 'polypeptide(L)' 'ALREALRQLPERERQVIALRFYHGLTQQRAAGILHISQVQVSRLERRAVERLREWLAT' A
#
# COMPACT_ATOMS: atom_id res chain seq x y z
N ALA A 1 -11.75 -8.88 -8.55
CA ALA A 1 -10.54 -8.61 -9.25
C ALA A 1 -9.66 -7.59 -8.51
N LEU A 2 -8.48 -7.35 -9.03
CA LEU A 2 -7.50 -6.50 -8.35
C LEU A 2 -8.02 -5.09 -8.08
N ARG A 3 -8.69 -4.48 -9.03
CA ARG A 3 -9.20 -3.12 -8.88
C ARG A 3 -10.17 -3.01 -7.70
N GLU A 4 -11.06 -3.98 -7.56
CA GLU A 4 -12.01 -4.00 -6.47
C GLU A 4 -11.33 -4.23 -5.13
N ALA A 5 -10.35 -5.14 -5.11
CA ALA A 5 -9.58 -5.40 -3.90
C ALA A 5 -8.84 -4.13 -3.45
N LEU A 6 -8.27 -3.37 -4.39
CA LEU A 6 -7.60 -2.11 -4.07
C LEU A 6 -8.56 -1.09 -3.47
N ARG A 7 -9.79 -1.03 -3.96
CA ARG A 7 -10.79 -0.11 -3.41
C ARG A 7 -11.16 -0.42 -1.97
N GLN A 8 -11.04 -1.69 -1.56
CA GLN A 8 -11.40 -2.10 -0.22
C GLN A 8 -10.29 -1.85 0.80
N LEU A 9 -9.10 -1.50 0.34
CA LEU A 9 -8.01 -1.17 1.25
C LEU A 9 -8.32 0.11 2.03
N PRO A 10 -7.95 0.18 3.32
CA PRO A 10 -7.95 1.45 4.01
C PRO A 10 -7.17 2.51 3.23
N GLU A 11 -7.58 3.75 3.33
CA GLU A 11 -7.02 4.81 2.48
C GLU A 11 -5.50 4.89 2.53
N ARG A 12 -4.91 4.82 3.72
CA ARG A 12 -3.45 4.88 3.86
C ARG A 12 -2.74 3.73 3.16
N GLU A 13 -3.29 2.52 3.30
CA GLU A 13 -2.72 1.36 2.63
C GLU A 13 -2.82 1.50 1.11
N ARG A 14 -3.95 1.99 0.63
CA ARG A 14 -4.14 2.20 -0.80
C ARG A 14 -3.16 3.24 -1.33
N GLN A 15 -2.93 4.33 -0.60
CA GLN A 15 -1.96 5.35 -0.98
C GLN A 15 -0.55 4.78 -1.07
N VAL A 16 -0.16 3.97 -0.10
CA VAL A 16 1.16 3.33 -0.11
C VAL A 16 1.32 2.41 -1.31
N ILE A 17 0.31 1.60 -1.60
CA ILE A 17 0.36 0.69 -2.75
C ILE A 17 0.50 1.50 -4.05
N ALA A 18 -0.26 2.58 -4.19
CA ALA A 18 -0.17 3.41 -5.38
C ALA A 18 1.22 4.02 -5.55
N LEU A 19 1.80 4.56 -4.49
CA LEU A 19 3.12 5.18 -4.56
C LEU A 19 4.22 4.16 -4.83
N ARG A 20 4.12 2.98 -4.21
CA ARG A 20 5.15 1.96 -4.34
C ARG A 20 5.10 1.21 -5.67
N PHE A 21 3.91 0.86 -6.13
CA PHE A 21 3.79 -0.06 -7.26
C PHE A 21 3.34 0.62 -8.56
N TYR A 22 2.54 1.66 -8.48
CA TYR A 22 2.19 2.43 -9.68
C TYR A 22 3.25 3.46 -10.03
N HIS A 23 3.74 4.18 -9.03
CA HIS A 23 4.72 5.25 -9.26
C HIS A 23 6.16 4.78 -9.11
N GLY A 24 6.38 3.57 -8.62
CA GLY A 24 7.71 2.99 -8.48
C GLY A 24 8.60 3.69 -7.49
N LEU A 25 8.02 4.34 -6.47
CA LEU A 25 8.80 5.08 -5.48
C LEU A 25 9.34 4.15 -4.41
N THR A 26 10.45 4.55 -3.80
CA THR A 26 10.99 3.84 -2.63
C THR A 26 10.09 4.09 -1.43
N GLN A 27 10.21 3.23 -0.41
CA GLN A 27 9.48 3.45 0.84
C GLN A 27 9.83 4.78 1.47
N GLN A 28 11.09 5.18 1.38
CA GLN A 28 11.54 6.45 1.93
C GLN A 28 10.87 7.64 1.24
N ARG A 29 10.77 7.60 -0.08
CA ARG A 29 10.11 8.68 -0.83
C ARG A 29 8.61 8.70 -0.56
N ALA A 30 7.99 7.54 -0.52
CA ALA A 30 6.58 7.46 -0.18
C ALA A 30 6.31 8.04 1.21
N ALA A 31 7.18 7.74 2.17
CA ALA A 31 7.08 8.28 3.52
C ALA A 31 7.13 9.81 3.52
N GLY A 32 8.03 10.38 2.72
CA GLY A 32 8.12 11.84 2.59
C GLY A 32 6.85 12.46 2.03
N ILE A 33 6.26 11.83 1.03
CA ILE A 33 5.03 12.32 0.41
C ILE A 33 3.86 12.24 1.38
N LEU A 34 3.76 11.15 2.13
CA LEU A 34 2.65 10.93 3.06
C LEU A 34 2.87 11.57 4.43
N HIS A 35 4.04 12.16 4.67
CA HIS A 35 4.41 12.77 5.96
C HIS A 35 4.34 11.78 7.12
N ILE A 36 4.82 10.57 6.88
CA ILE A 36 4.91 9.53 7.90
C ILE A 36 6.31 8.91 7.85
N SER A 37 6.63 8.06 8.83
CA SER A 37 7.95 7.42 8.87
C SER A 37 8.04 6.28 7.84
N GLN A 38 9.27 5.94 7.47
CA GLN A 38 9.49 4.79 6.59
C GLN A 38 9.01 3.50 7.23
N VAL A 39 9.15 3.38 8.55
CA VAL A 39 8.64 2.21 9.29
C VAL A 39 7.13 2.09 9.11
N GLN A 40 6.42 3.21 9.19
CA GLN A 40 4.98 3.21 8.99
C GLN A 40 4.62 2.80 7.55
N VAL A 41 5.36 3.31 6.56
CA VAL A 41 5.15 2.91 5.17
C VAL A 41 5.35 1.39 5.03
N SER A 42 6.42 0.87 5.61
CA SER A 42 6.71 -0.56 5.56
C SER A 42 5.56 -1.39 6.14
N ARG A 43 5.05 -0.97 7.29
CA ARG A 43 3.94 -1.67 7.94
C ARG A 43 2.65 -1.59 7.11
N LEU A 44 2.35 -0.42 6.58
CA LEU A 44 1.17 -0.23 5.73
C LEU A 44 1.26 -1.07 4.46
N GLU A 45 2.42 -1.10 3.84
CA GLU A 45 2.65 -1.90 2.64
C GLU A 45 2.43 -3.39 2.94
N ARG A 46 3.00 -3.85 4.04
CA ARG A 46 2.86 -5.24 4.45
C ARG A 46 1.40 -5.64 4.68
N ARG A 47 0.67 -4.81 5.41
CA ARG A 47 -0.75 -5.06 5.67
C ARG A 47 -1.57 -5.06 4.38
N ALA A 48 -1.27 -4.11 3.50
CA ALA A 48 -1.97 -4.02 2.23
C ALA A 48 -1.75 -5.28 1.39
N VAL A 49 -0.50 -5.73 1.29
CA VAL A 49 -0.17 -6.94 0.55
C VAL A 49 -0.85 -8.17 1.15
N GLU A 50 -0.87 -8.28 2.48
CA GLU A 50 -1.54 -9.39 3.15
C GLU A 50 -3.04 -9.41 2.85
N ARG A 51 -3.71 -8.24 2.91
CA ARG A 51 -5.13 -8.14 2.58
C ARG A 51 -5.40 -8.50 1.13
N LEU A 52 -4.57 -8.01 0.22
CA LEU A 52 -4.72 -8.32 -1.20
C LEU A 52 -4.56 -9.81 -1.46
N ARG A 53 -3.60 -10.45 -0.82
CA ARG A 53 -3.42 -11.90 -0.95
C ARG A 53 -4.66 -12.67 -0.51
N GLU A 54 -5.24 -12.28 0.61
CA GLU A 54 -6.44 -12.96 1.12
C GLU A 54 -7.60 -12.82 0.13
N TRP A 55 -7.83 -11.62 -0.37
CA TRP A 55 -8.95 -11.38 -1.27
C TRP A 55 -8.76 -12.04 -2.63
N LEU A 56 -7.54 -12.05 -3.15
CA LEU A 56 -7.26 -12.61 -4.47
C LEU A 56 -7.06 -14.12 -4.44
N ALA A 57 -6.84 -14.70 -3.27
CA ALA A 57 -6.65 -16.15 -3.13
C ALA A 57 -7.99 -16.91 -3.03
N THR A 58 -9.07 -16.20 -2.75
CA THR A 58 -10.40 -16.82 -2.68
C THR A 58 -11.19 -16.67 -4.00
#